data_6d7143aa6a37b970f1f808d543567a65
#
_entry.id   6d7143aa6a37b970f1f808d543567a65
#
_cell.length_a   1.000
_cell.length_b   1.000
_cell.length_c   1.000
_cell.angle_alpha   90.00
_cell.angle_beta   90.00
_cell.angle_gamma   90.00
#
_symmetry.space_group_name_H-M   'P 1'
#
loop_
_entity.id
_entity.type
_entity.pdbx_description
1 polymer ?
#
loop_
_entity_poly.entity_id
_entity_poly.type
_entity_poly.pdbx_seq_one_letter_code
_entity_poly.pdbx_strand_id
1 'polypeptide(L)'
;MNNRAGRVFRTCISISFVIVFAFTSFGQAVNRRQLAEQVKTEFLHAWNGYKEHAWGNDDLKPLSKSFHNWYAEPLLMTPVDALDTMYLMGMKGEADKTRKYITDTLKFDKDIYVQNFEITIRILGGLLSNYQITGDKKLLAMADDLGTRLLPVFDSPTGLPYKYVNLKTGKTRGEVTNPAETGTLLIEFGTLSKLTGKPIYYEKDKRALVETYDRRSPIGLVGTNINVETGKWTNTDSHVSAEIDSYYEYLLKCSILFGDADCQSMWQESITKINTYLADEGENMSKKNVNGPVVLGELWYGHADMNTGKRTATTTGALDAFF
;
A
#
# COMPACT_ATOMS: atom_id res chain seq x y z
N MET A 1 -32.78 -38.72 -62.65
CA MET A 1 -33.12 -37.35 -62.11
C MET A 1 -33.39 -37.51 -60.63
N ASN A 2 -33.00 -36.64 -59.78
CA ASN A 2 -33.13 -36.53 -58.33
C ASN A 2 -31.97 -37.01 -57.49
N ASN A 3 -31.00 -36.07 -57.32
CA ASN A 3 -30.18 -36.07 -56.09
C ASN A 3 -29.48 -34.73 -55.80
N ARG A 4 -29.96 -33.61 -56.40
CA ARG A 4 -29.41 -32.27 -56.13
C ARG A 4 -30.18 -31.44 -55.09
N ALA A 5 -31.44 -31.70 -54.85
CA ALA A 5 -32.27 -30.94 -53.92
C ALA A 5 -31.97 -31.26 -52.44
N GLY A 6 -31.61 -32.52 -52.12
CA GLY A 6 -31.35 -32.91 -50.73
C GLY A 6 -30.01 -32.44 -50.13
N ARG A 7 -29.02 -32.13 -50.99
CA ARG A 7 -27.72 -31.62 -50.51
C ARG A 7 -27.73 -30.12 -50.18
N VAL A 8 -28.50 -29.34 -50.93
CA VAL A 8 -28.63 -27.89 -50.71
C VAL A 8 -29.36 -27.63 -49.39
N PHE A 9 -30.40 -28.41 -49.09
CA PHE A 9 -31.18 -28.23 -47.85
C PHE A 9 -30.39 -28.61 -46.57
N ARG A 10 -29.54 -29.62 -46.63
CA ARG A 10 -28.67 -29.99 -45.46
C ARG A 10 -27.57 -28.97 -45.25
N THR A 11 -27.01 -28.36 -46.28
CA THR A 11 -25.96 -27.35 -46.18
C THR A 11 -26.49 -26.03 -45.62
N CYS A 12 -27.69 -25.62 -46.00
CA CYS A 12 -28.35 -24.42 -45.48
C CYS A 12 -28.73 -24.55 -43.99
N ILE A 13 -29.17 -25.73 -43.51
CA ILE A 13 -29.49 -25.95 -42.10
C ILE A 13 -28.21 -25.95 -41.27
N SER A 14 -27.08 -26.50 -41.72
CA SER A 14 -25.82 -26.49 -41.02
C SER A 14 -25.22 -25.09 -40.89
N ILE A 15 -25.36 -24.23 -41.90
CA ILE A 15 -24.90 -22.84 -41.88
C ILE A 15 -25.76 -21.97 -40.96
N SER A 16 -27.09 -22.19 -40.94
CA SER A 16 -27.99 -21.46 -40.01
C SER A 16 -27.72 -21.82 -38.55
N PHE A 17 -27.33 -23.05 -38.21
CA PHE A 17 -26.99 -23.45 -36.85
C PHE A 17 -25.63 -22.87 -36.36
N VAL A 18 -24.67 -22.69 -37.23
CA VAL A 18 -23.39 -22.07 -36.91
C VAL A 18 -23.52 -20.54 -36.71
N ILE A 19 -24.42 -19.89 -37.45
CA ILE A 19 -24.66 -18.45 -37.31
C ILE A 19 -25.41 -18.10 -36.01
N VAL A 20 -26.30 -18.96 -35.53
CA VAL A 20 -27.04 -18.75 -34.25
C VAL A 20 -26.14 -18.91 -33.04
N PHE A 21 -25.07 -19.72 -33.10
CA PHE A 21 -24.14 -19.88 -31.98
C PHE A 21 -23.07 -18.78 -31.89
N ALA A 22 -22.87 -17.98 -32.96
CA ALA A 22 -21.88 -16.89 -32.96
C ALA A 22 -22.38 -15.59 -32.30
N PHE A 23 -23.65 -15.50 -31.95
CA PHE A 23 -24.24 -14.25 -31.40
C PHE A 23 -24.52 -14.25 -29.88
N THR A 24 -24.12 -15.27 -29.14
CA THR A 24 -24.39 -15.35 -27.67
C THR A 24 -23.21 -15.06 -26.77
N SER A 25 -22.11 -14.50 -27.30
CA SER A 25 -20.97 -14.06 -26.48
C SER A 25 -20.80 -12.53 -26.49
N PHE A 26 -21.89 -11.78 -26.43
CA PHE A 26 -21.78 -10.40 -25.96
C PHE A 26 -21.65 -10.46 -24.43
N GLY A 27 -20.42 -10.34 -23.94
CA GLY A 27 -20.18 -10.10 -22.53
C GLY A 27 -21.13 -8.99 -22.06
N GLN A 28 -21.92 -9.26 -21.04
CA GLN A 28 -22.88 -8.31 -20.51
C GLN A 28 -22.12 -7.02 -20.17
N ALA A 29 -22.44 -5.92 -20.84
CA ALA A 29 -21.75 -4.65 -20.60
C ALA A 29 -21.87 -4.29 -19.13
N VAL A 30 -20.73 -4.16 -18.45
CA VAL A 30 -20.65 -3.87 -17.01
C VAL A 30 -21.31 -2.51 -16.76
N ASN A 31 -22.40 -2.47 -16.02
CA ASN A 31 -23.05 -1.25 -15.60
C ASN A 31 -22.25 -0.59 -14.45
N ARG A 32 -21.26 0.22 -14.82
CA ARG A 32 -20.37 0.90 -13.87
C ARG A 32 -21.10 1.73 -12.83
N ARG A 33 -22.21 2.39 -13.21
CA ARG A 33 -23.00 3.21 -12.28
C ARG A 33 -23.68 2.33 -11.22
N GLN A 34 -24.28 1.22 -11.64
CA GLN A 34 -24.89 0.28 -10.72
C GLN A 34 -23.86 -0.31 -9.74
N LEU A 35 -22.66 -0.68 -10.23
CA LEU A 35 -21.58 -1.16 -9.38
C LEU A 35 -21.10 -0.10 -8.38
N ALA A 36 -20.97 1.15 -8.81
CA ALA A 36 -20.58 2.24 -7.91
C ALA A 36 -21.59 2.43 -6.77
N GLU A 37 -22.91 2.35 -7.05
CA GLU A 37 -23.93 2.43 -6.00
C GLU A 37 -23.91 1.20 -5.08
N GLN A 38 -23.62 0.01 -5.59
CA GLN A 38 -23.45 -1.19 -4.76
C GLN A 38 -22.24 -1.04 -3.83
N VAL A 39 -21.09 -0.62 -4.34
CA VAL A 39 -19.87 -0.36 -3.53
C VAL A 39 -20.16 0.67 -2.43
N LYS A 40 -20.87 1.75 -2.76
CA LYS A 40 -21.28 2.75 -1.77
C LYS A 40 -22.22 2.17 -0.69
N THR A 41 -23.12 1.28 -1.08
CA THR A 41 -24.03 0.60 -0.14
C THR A 41 -23.26 -0.28 0.84
N GLU A 42 -22.28 -1.04 0.36
CA GLU A 42 -21.43 -1.88 1.20
C GLU A 42 -20.52 -1.03 2.12
N PHE A 43 -19.97 0.06 1.60
CA PHE A 43 -19.23 1.01 2.44
C PHE A 43 -20.10 1.55 3.59
N LEU A 44 -21.34 1.96 3.28
CA LEU A 44 -22.28 2.47 4.28
C LEU A 44 -22.67 1.38 5.30
N HIS A 45 -22.79 0.13 4.88
CA HIS A 45 -23.01 -0.99 5.80
C HIS A 45 -21.86 -1.11 6.82
N ALA A 46 -20.61 -1.15 6.35
CA ALA A 46 -19.44 -1.21 7.22
C ALA A 46 -19.32 0.03 8.12
N TRP A 47 -19.48 1.22 7.54
CA TRP A 47 -19.40 2.49 8.25
C TRP A 47 -20.45 2.65 9.35
N ASN A 48 -21.70 2.25 9.09
CA ASN A 48 -22.77 2.28 10.10
C ASN A 48 -22.49 1.29 11.24
N GLY A 49 -21.94 0.10 10.93
CA GLY A 49 -21.49 -0.84 11.95
C GLY A 49 -20.39 -0.25 12.84
N TYR A 50 -19.40 0.45 12.25
CA TYR A 50 -18.39 1.15 13.03
C TYR A 50 -19.02 2.25 13.90
N LYS A 51 -19.92 3.07 13.37
CA LYS A 51 -20.58 4.13 14.16
C LYS A 51 -21.40 3.59 15.34
N GLU A 52 -22.07 2.46 15.14
CA GLU A 52 -22.92 1.86 16.17
C GLU A 52 -22.11 1.22 17.31
N HIS A 53 -20.96 0.58 16.98
CA HIS A 53 -20.28 -0.28 17.94
C HIS A 53 -18.87 0.16 18.32
N ALA A 54 -18.25 1.09 17.57
CA ALA A 54 -16.84 1.45 17.75
C ALA A 54 -16.57 2.98 17.69
N TRP A 55 -17.59 3.81 17.59
CA TRP A 55 -17.40 5.27 17.44
C TRP A 55 -16.49 5.86 18.52
N GLY A 56 -15.49 6.61 18.10
CA GLY A 56 -14.50 7.21 19.00
C GLY A 56 -13.30 6.32 19.34
N ASN A 57 -13.28 5.09 18.82
CA ASN A 57 -12.18 4.14 18.92
C ASN A 57 -11.52 3.92 17.55
N ASP A 58 -10.44 3.13 17.50
CA ASP A 58 -9.68 2.94 16.26
C ASP A 58 -10.37 1.96 15.30
N ASP A 59 -10.80 0.80 15.77
CA ASP A 59 -11.33 -0.28 14.94
C ASP A 59 -12.63 -0.87 15.45
N LEU A 60 -13.47 -1.33 14.50
CA LEU A 60 -14.60 -2.21 14.77
C LEU A 60 -14.14 -3.67 14.82
N LYS A 61 -14.55 -4.41 15.86
CA LYS A 61 -14.54 -5.87 15.89
C LYS A 61 -15.91 -6.38 15.46
N PRO A 62 -16.13 -6.73 14.18
CA PRO A 62 -17.48 -6.95 13.64
C PRO A 62 -18.18 -8.16 14.21
N LEU A 63 -17.45 -9.25 14.53
CA LEU A 63 -18.04 -10.48 15.07
C LEU A 63 -18.54 -10.30 16.51
N SER A 64 -17.78 -9.58 17.35
CA SER A 64 -18.13 -9.33 18.75
C SER A 64 -18.94 -8.05 18.96
N LYS A 65 -19.14 -7.24 17.90
CA LYS A 65 -19.79 -5.93 17.96
C LYS A 65 -19.20 -5.06 19.06
N SER A 66 -17.88 -4.98 19.08
CA SER A 66 -17.10 -4.21 20.05
C SER A 66 -15.99 -3.46 19.32
N PHE A 67 -15.13 -2.76 20.06
CA PHE A 67 -14.03 -1.98 19.48
C PHE A 67 -12.66 -2.53 19.87
N HIS A 68 -11.65 -2.04 19.15
CA HIS A 68 -10.25 -2.20 19.48
C HIS A 68 -9.53 -0.86 19.28
N ASN A 69 -8.57 -0.57 20.15
CA ASN A 69 -7.63 0.54 19.96
C ASN A 69 -6.24 -0.06 19.72
N TRP A 70 -5.53 0.51 18.77
CA TRP A 70 -4.17 0.04 18.42
C TRP A 70 -3.17 0.34 19.53
N TYR A 71 -3.43 1.39 20.29
CA TYR A 71 -2.59 1.85 21.40
C TYR A 71 -3.43 2.01 22.68
N ALA A 72 -2.76 2.43 23.77
CA ALA A 72 -3.45 2.64 25.05
C ALA A 72 -4.57 3.71 25.00
N GLU A 73 -4.46 4.64 24.04
CA GLU A 73 -5.47 5.65 23.77
C GLU A 73 -5.82 5.65 22.28
N PRO A 74 -7.09 5.88 21.89
CA PRO A 74 -7.51 5.90 20.49
C PRO A 74 -6.89 7.06 19.73
N LEU A 75 -6.59 6.82 18.45
CA LEU A 75 -6.14 7.83 17.48
C LEU A 75 -7.13 8.03 16.33
N LEU A 76 -8.33 7.47 16.44
CA LEU A 76 -9.40 7.58 15.45
C LEU A 76 -8.97 7.06 14.07
N MET A 77 -8.29 5.90 14.02
CA MET A 77 -7.76 5.31 12.78
C MET A 77 -8.85 5.21 11.71
N THR A 78 -9.94 4.50 11.97
CA THR A 78 -11.02 4.31 11.00
C THR A 78 -11.65 5.62 10.53
N PRO A 79 -11.98 6.61 11.39
CA PRO A 79 -12.49 7.89 10.93
C PRO A 79 -11.54 8.67 10.01
N VAL A 80 -10.23 8.65 10.31
CA VAL A 80 -9.24 9.37 9.52
C VAL A 80 -9.00 8.68 8.18
N ASP A 81 -8.80 7.35 8.17
CA ASP A 81 -8.57 6.55 6.97
C ASP A 81 -9.79 6.52 6.02
N ALA A 82 -11.02 6.57 6.56
CA ALA A 82 -12.24 6.49 5.75
C ALA A 82 -12.69 7.84 5.18
N LEU A 83 -12.15 8.96 5.66
CA LEU A 83 -12.71 10.28 5.39
C LEU A 83 -12.59 10.72 3.93
N ASP A 84 -11.44 10.53 3.29
CA ASP A 84 -11.25 10.86 1.88
C ASP A 84 -12.09 9.96 0.96
N THR A 85 -12.21 8.68 1.30
CA THR A 85 -13.11 7.74 0.63
C THR A 85 -14.55 8.22 0.64
N MET A 86 -15.04 8.78 1.77
CA MET A 86 -16.38 9.38 1.83
C MET A 86 -16.54 10.56 0.85
N TYR A 87 -15.56 11.44 0.77
CA TYR A 87 -15.59 12.56 -0.19
C TYR A 87 -15.59 12.06 -1.63
N LEU A 88 -14.71 11.09 -1.97
CA LEU A 88 -14.61 10.49 -3.31
C LEU A 88 -15.90 9.78 -3.72
N MET A 89 -16.59 9.14 -2.77
CA MET A 89 -17.91 8.51 -3.01
C MET A 89 -19.08 9.51 -3.02
N GLY A 90 -18.82 10.81 -2.90
CA GLY A 90 -19.85 11.84 -2.88
C GLY A 90 -20.72 11.88 -1.62
N MET A 91 -20.25 11.30 -0.51
CA MET A 91 -20.96 11.25 0.78
C MET A 91 -20.67 12.51 1.62
N LYS A 92 -20.72 13.68 1.01
CA LYS A 92 -20.27 14.95 1.59
C LYS A 92 -20.84 15.25 2.97
N GLY A 93 -22.12 15.01 3.20
CA GLY A 93 -22.76 15.28 4.50
C GLY A 93 -22.20 14.44 5.65
N GLU A 94 -21.88 13.16 5.39
CA GLU A 94 -21.25 12.28 6.37
C GLU A 94 -19.77 12.64 6.55
N ALA A 95 -19.07 12.90 5.45
CA ALA A 95 -17.67 13.33 5.46
C ALA A 95 -17.47 14.62 6.27
N ASP A 96 -18.31 15.65 6.08
CA ASP A 96 -18.21 16.91 6.81
C ASP A 96 -18.44 16.73 8.33
N LYS A 97 -19.36 15.84 8.74
CA LYS A 97 -19.57 15.50 10.17
C LYS A 97 -18.36 14.77 10.75
N THR A 98 -17.84 13.79 10.03
CA THR A 98 -16.66 13.01 10.44
C THR A 98 -15.43 13.90 10.53
N ARG A 99 -15.19 14.78 9.53
CA ARG A 99 -14.10 15.78 9.56
C ARG A 99 -14.20 16.69 10.77
N LYS A 100 -15.40 17.22 11.05
CA LYS A 100 -15.62 18.06 12.24
C LYS A 100 -15.30 17.29 13.51
N TYR A 101 -15.75 16.06 13.63
CA TYR A 101 -15.47 15.22 14.79
C TYR A 101 -13.96 15.01 14.99
N ILE A 102 -13.22 14.66 13.90
CA ILE A 102 -11.76 14.51 13.94
C ILE A 102 -11.09 15.80 14.43
N THR A 103 -11.41 16.94 13.80
CA THR A 103 -10.74 18.21 14.13
C THR A 103 -11.06 18.73 15.52
N ASP A 104 -12.19 18.37 16.10
CA ASP A 104 -12.58 18.78 17.46
C ASP A 104 -12.02 17.83 18.53
N THR A 105 -11.80 16.54 18.20
CA THR A 105 -11.53 15.48 19.20
C THR A 105 -10.10 14.97 19.18
N LEU A 106 -9.53 14.71 17.98
CA LEU A 106 -8.22 14.08 17.86
C LEU A 106 -7.10 15.02 18.31
N LYS A 107 -6.27 14.54 19.23
CA LYS A 107 -5.06 15.21 19.75
C LYS A 107 -3.90 14.23 19.80
N PHE A 108 -2.68 14.74 19.63
CA PHE A 108 -1.47 13.93 19.61
C PHE A 108 -0.57 14.11 20.86
N ASP A 109 -0.92 14.98 21.78
CA ASP A 109 -0.22 15.11 23.08
C ASP A 109 -0.63 13.96 24.02
N LYS A 110 -0.18 12.74 23.65
CA LYS A 110 -0.50 11.50 24.35
C LYS A 110 0.77 10.78 24.74
N ASP A 111 0.84 10.29 25.97
CA ASP A 111 2.00 9.51 26.49
C ASP A 111 1.89 8.04 26.05
N ILE A 112 1.89 7.84 24.74
CA ILE A 112 1.81 6.53 24.11
C ILE A 112 2.93 6.35 23.09
N TYR A 113 3.44 5.13 22.95
CA TYR A 113 4.31 4.76 21.85
C TYR A 113 3.47 4.32 20.66
N VAL A 114 3.76 4.92 19.50
CA VAL A 114 3.12 4.57 18.23
C VAL A 114 4.15 4.00 17.26
N GLN A 115 3.72 3.12 16.36
CA GLN A 115 4.55 2.64 15.28
C GLN A 115 4.61 3.72 14.18
N ASN A 116 5.82 4.23 13.91
CA ASN A 116 6.02 5.33 12.99
C ASN A 116 5.42 5.07 11.61
N PHE A 117 5.67 3.89 11.03
CA PHE A 117 5.15 3.51 9.72
C PHE A 117 3.62 3.61 9.67
N GLU A 118 2.91 2.91 10.55
CA GLU A 118 1.45 2.86 10.54
C GLU A 118 0.79 4.24 10.75
N ILE A 119 1.34 5.03 11.68
CA ILE A 119 0.80 6.37 11.95
C ILE A 119 1.06 7.33 10.80
N THR A 120 2.20 7.20 10.12
CA THR A 120 2.53 8.04 8.97
C THR A 120 1.59 7.77 7.81
N ILE A 121 1.47 6.51 7.37
CA ILE A 121 0.67 6.20 6.18
C ILE A 121 -0.83 6.40 6.41
N ARG A 122 -1.35 6.16 7.62
CA ARG A 122 -2.79 6.26 7.94
C ARG A 122 -3.19 7.64 8.43
N ILE A 123 -2.65 8.07 9.58
CA ILE A 123 -3.11 9.31 10.20
C ILE A 123 -2.52 10.53 9.50
N LEU A 124 -1.20 10.59 9.31
CA LEU A 124 -0.59 11.72 8.62
C LEU A 124 -1.07 11.78 7.16
N GLY A 125 -1.05 10.67 6.44
CA GLY A 125 -1.56 10.58 5.07
C GLY A 125 -3.03 10.97 4.94
N GLY A 126 -3.89 10.44 5.81
CA GLY A 126 -5.32 10.78 5.84
C GLY A 126 -5.58 12.26 6.13
N LEU A 127 -4.86 12.87 7.09
CA LEU A 127 -4.98 14.31 7.37
C LEU A 127 -4.56 15.15 6.15
N LEU A 128 -3.47 14.79 5.48
CA LEU A 128 -2.98 15.50 4.29
C LEU A 128 -3.92 15.34 3.09
N SER A 129 -4.41 14.12 2.82
CA SER A 129 -5.37 13.84 1.77
C SER A 129 -6.63 14.69 1.96
N ASN A 130 -7.18 14.68 3.15
CA ASN A 130 -8.40 15.42 3.48
C ASN A 130 -8.20 16.94 3.49
N TYR A 131 -7.02 17.44 3.88
CA TYR A 131 -6.67 18.84 3.69
C TYR A 131 -6.68 19.23 2.20
N GLN A 132 -6.09 18.43 1.34
CA GLN A 132 -6.05 18.71 -0.11
C GLN A 132 -7.45 18.70 -0.75
N ILE A 133 -8.36 17.84 -0.27
CA ILE A 133 -9.75 17.78 -0.74
C ILE A 133 -10.56 18.99 -0.25
N THR A 134 -10.37 19.41 1.00
CA THR A 134 -11.29 20.34 1.67
C THR A 134 -10.74 21.75 1.85
N GLY A 135 -9.43 21.93 1.85
CA GLY A 135 -8.77 23.18 2.21
C GLY A 135 -8.84 23.53 3.70
N ASP A 136 -9.28 22.60 4.57
CA ASP A 136 -9.45 22.86 6.01
C ASP A 136 -8.10 22.94 6.72
N LYS A 137 -7.69 24.17 7.05
CA LYS A 137 -6.38 24.46 7.68
C LYS A 137 -6.18 23.78 9.03
N LYS A 138 -7.25 23.35 9.72
CA LYS A 138 -7.11 22.59 10.97
C LYS A 138 -6.48 21.23 10.71
N LEU A 139 -6.85 20.57 9.60
CA LEU A 139 -6.24 19.28 9.20
C LEU A 139 -4.76 19.42 8.93
N LEU A 140 -4.34 20.49 8.22
CA LEU A 140 -2.90 20.74 7.99
C LEU A 140 -2.16 21.05 9.29
N ALA A 141 -2.75 21.81 10.20
CA ALA A 141 -2.15 22.10 11.51
C ALA A 141 -2.00 20.84 12.35
N MET A 142 -2.97 19.93 12.30
CA MET A 142 -2.88 18.61 12.95
C MET A 142 -1.81 17.73 12.31
N ALA A 143 -1.71 17.73 10.98
CA ALA A 143 -0.66 17.01 10.26
C ALA A 143 0.75 17.53 10.62
N ASP A 144 0.91 18.84 10.76
CA ASP A 144 2.17 19.48 11.17
C ASP A 144 2.53 19.17 12.64
N ASP A 145 1.56 19.16 13.55
CA ASP A 145 1.78 18.72 14.95
C ASP A 145 2.22 17.26 15.00
N LEU A 146 1.50 16.37 14.31
CA LEU A 146 1.86 14.95 14.25
C LEU A 146 3.25 14.74 13.61
N GLY A 147 3.49 15.34 12.44
CA GLY A 147 4.80 15.24 11.75
C GLY A 147 5.95 15.68 12.64
N THR A 148 5.79 16.78 13.40
CA THR A 148 6.80 17.25 14.37
C THR A 148 7.07 16.20 15.47
N ARG A 149 6.05 15.54 15.98
CA ARG A 149 6.16 14.51 17.01
C ARG A 149 6.79 13.21 16.51
N LEU A 150 6.70 12.95 15.20
CA LEU A 150 7.30 11.78 14.57
C LEU A 150 8.79 11.99 14.21
N LEU A 151 9.26 13.23 13.98
CA LEU A 151 10.65 13.52 13.57
C LEU A 151 11.75 12.83 14.41
N PRO A 152 11.61 12.65 15.75
CA PRO A 152 12.66 11.99 16.54
C PRO A 152 13.00 10.56 16.10
N VAL A 153 12.15 9.88 15.36
CA VAL A 153 12.46 8.52 14.85
C VAL A 153 13.71 8.50 13.96
N PHE A 154 13.98 9.60 13.25
CA PHE A 154 15.11 9.71 12.32
C PHE A 154 16.45 10.05 13.02
N ASP A 155 16.48 10.25 14.33
CA ASP A 155 17.68 10.64 15.06
C ASP A 155 18.56 9.43 15.49
N SER A 156 18.47 8.32 14.76
CA SER A 156 19.39 7.20 14.89
C SER A 156 20.78 7.55 14.34
N PRO A 157 21.84 6.84 14.74
CA PRO A 157 23.20 7.06 14.22
C PRO A 157 23.29 6.92 12.69
N THR A 158 22.45 6.06 12.10
CA THR A 158 22.42 5.80 10.66
C THR A 158 21.48 6.73 9.88
N GLY A 159 20.56 7.39 10.57
CA GLY A 159 19.45 8.14 9.94
C GLY A 159 18.26 7.27 9.53
N LEU A 160 18.34 5.94 9.69
CA LEU A 160 17.20 5.05 9.53
C LEU A 160 16.22 5.23 10.69
N PRO A 161 14.90 5.24 10.47
CA PRO A 161 13.94 5.50 11.53
C PRO A 161 13.81 4.32 12.51
N TYR A 162 13.76 4.64 13.80
CA TYR A 162 13.28 3.70 14.82
C TYR A 162 11.84 3.30 14.55
N LYS A 163 11.49 2.08 14.94
CA LYS A 163 10.14 1.54 14.71
C LYS A 163 9.05 2.30 15.48
N TYR A 164 9.32 2.75 16.69
CA TYR A 164 8.34 3.38 17.58
C TYR A 164 8.84 4.71 18.13
N VAL A 165 7.90 5.64 18.33
CA VAL A 165 8.11 6.91 19.04
C VAL A 165 6.98 7.17 20.03
N ASN A 166 7.32 7.75 21.17
CA ASN A 166 6.35 8.26 22.13
C ASN A 166 5.90 9.67 21.71
N LEU A 167 4.62 9.86 21.41
CA LEU A 167 4.09 11.11 20.89
C LEU A 167 4.25 12.32 21.81
N LYS A 168 4.31 12.11 23.13
CA LYS A 168 4.49 13.19 24.10
C LYS A 168 5.96 13.51 24.37
N THR A 169 6.78 12.49 24.54
CA THR A 169 8.16 12.67 25.01
C THR A 169 9.20 12.66 23.90
N GLY A 170 8.85 12.21 22.69
CA GLY A 170 9.78 12.00 21.59
C GLY A 170 10.76 10.82 21.79
N LYS A 171 10.64 10.06 22.89
CA LYS A 171 11.50 8.88 23.10
C LYS A 171 11.23 7.82 22.06
N THR A 172 12.30 7.22 21.54
CA THR A 172 12.25 6.19 20.50
C THR A 172 12.59 4.81 21.05
N ARG A 173 12.17 3.77 20.33
CA ARG A 173 12.51 2.37 20.59
C ARG A 173 12.28 1.51 19.35
N GLY A 174 12.80 0.27 19.37
CA GLY A 174 12.67 -0.67 18.26
C GLY A 174 13.78 -0.45 17.23
N GLU A 175 14.96 -1.03 17.53
CA GLU A 175 16.19 -0.85 16.75
C GLU A 175 16.20 -1.67 15.48
N VAL A 176 15.36 -2.70 15.37
CA VAL A 176 15.23 -3.53 14.17
C VAL A 176 13.97 -3.13 13.42
N THR A 177 14.16 -2.75 12.17
CA THR A 177 13.12 -2.29 11.24
C THR A 177 13.31 -2.98 9.89
N ASN A 178 12.56 -2.58 8.87
CA ASN A 178 12.56 -3.18 7.54
C ASN A 178 12.46 -2.09 6.45
N PRO A 179 12.72 -2.40 5.16
CA PRO A 179 12.66 -1.42 4.09
C PRO A 179 11.32 -0.70 3.93
N ALA A 180 10.19 -1.38 4.13
CA ALA A 180 8.88 -0.70 4.09
C ALA A 180 8.77 0.37 5.19
N GLU A 181 9.21 0.07 6.42
CA GLU A 181 9.17 1.02 7.54
C GLU A 181 10.19 2.16 7.40
N THR A 182 11.29 1.97 6.65
CA THR A 182 12.32 3.00 6.45
C THR A 182 12.11 3.86 5.21
N GLY A 183 11.41 3.36 4.20
CA GLY A 183 11.28 4.02 2.92
C GLY A 183 9.87 4.35 2.47
N THR A 184 8.84 3.87 3.17
CA THR A 184 7.43 4.13 2.82
C THR A 184 6.85 5.25 3.69
N LEU A 185 7.48 6.43 3.67
CA LEU A 185 7.08 7.59 4.46
C LEU A 185 7.15 8.88 3.63
N LEU A 186 7.93 8.89 2.54
CA LEU A 186 8.31 10.10 1.84
C LEU A 186 7.16 10.79 1.11
N ILE A 187 6.12 10.07 0.73
CA ILE A 187 4.93 10.69 0.13
C ILE A 187 4.25 11.60 1.17
N GLU A 188 4.09 11.13 2.39
CA GLU A 188 3.45 11.85 3.48
C GLU A 188 4.34 12.98 4.00
N PHE A 189 5.59 12.70 4.40
CA PHE A 189 6.51 13.73 4.91
C PHE A 189 6.89 14.74 3.82
N GLY A 190 7.07 14.31 2.58
CA GLY A 190 7.36 15.20 1.46
C GLY A 190 6.17 16.10 1.11
N THR A 191 4.96 15.56 1.15
CA THR A 191 3.73 16.36 0.99
C THR A 191 3.56 17.36 2.13
N LEU A 192 3.78 16.92 3.38
CA LEU A 192 3.77 17.80 4.54
C LEU A 192 4.80 18.93 4.40
N SER A 193 6.02 18.60 3.98
CA SER A 193 7.08 19.58 3.70
C SER A 193 6.63 20.65 2.70
N LYS A 194 6.06 20.23 1.58
CA LYS A 194 5.53 21.16 0.54
C LYS A 194 4.41 22.05 1.06
N LEU A 195 3.46 21.50 1.80
CA LEU A 195 2.28 22.21 2.25
C LEU A 195 2.56 23.17 3.41
N THR A 196 3.55 22.86 4.25
CA THR A 196 3.96 23.69 5.39
C THR A 196 5.12 24.64 5.10
N GLY A 197 5.87 24.38 4.02
CA GLY A 197 7.12 25.09 3.72
C GLY A 197 8.30 24.72 4.63
N LYS A 198 8.21 23.60 5.36
CA LYS A 198 9.24 23.12 6.30
C LYS A 198 10.08 22.01 5.64
N PRO A 199 11.28 22.28 5.14
CA PRO A 199 12.08 21.29 4.39
C PRO A 199 12.52 20.10 5.23
N ILE A 200 12.62 20.25 6.54
CA ILE A 200 13.08 19.22 7.49
C ILE A 200 12.32 17.88 7.34
N TYR A 201 11.03 17.92 7.01
CA TYR A 201 10.23 16.73 6.82
C TYR A 201 10.72 15.91 5.62
N TYR A 202 10.90 16.58 4.47
CA TYR A 202 11.44 15.92 3.27
C TYR A 202 12.87 15.44 3.48
N GLU A 203 13.73 16.28 4.04
CA GLU A 203 15.16 16.00 4.20
C GLU A 203 15.44 14.78 5.08
N LYS A 204 14.76 14.68 6.23
CA LYS A 204 14.93 13.56 7.17
C LYS A 204 14.50 12.23 6.55
N ASP A 205 13.35 12.23 5.91
CA ASP A 205 12.79 11.01 5.34
C ASP A 205 13.50 10.62 4.03
N LYS A 206 13.83 11.59 3.15
CA LYS A 206 14.67 11.32 1.97
C LYS A 206 16.00 10.70 2.37
N ARG A 207 16.61 11.17 3.47
CA ARG A 207 17.82 10.55 4.01
C ARG A 207 17.58 9.09 4.38
N ALA A 208 16.51 8.77 5.10
CA ALA A 208 16.20 7.39 5.48
C ALA A 208 16.02 6.46 4.26
N LEU A 209 15.32 6.95 3.23
CA LEU A 209 15.14 6.25 1.97
C LEU A 209 16.49 5.94 1.29
N VAL A 210 17.35 6.94 1.17
CA VAL A 210 18.71 6.82 0.58
C VAL A 210 19.58 5.89 1.42
N GLU A 211 19.60 6.03 2.74
CA GLU A 211 20.38 5.20 3.64
C GLU A 211 19.98 3.71 3.57
N THR A 212 18.70 3.42 3.31
CA THR A 212 18.23 2.06 3.05
C THR A 212 18.79 1.54 1.72
N TYR A 213 18.72 2.37 0.67
CA TYR A 213 19.23 2.03 -0.65
C TYR A 213 20.75 1.80 -0.67
N ASP A 214 21.51 2.65 0.00
CA ASP A 214 22.99 2.57 0.03
C ASP A 214 23.51 1.35 0.78
N ARG A 215 22.66 0.72 1.60
CA ARG A 215 22.98 -0.54 2.30
C ARG A 215 22.59 -1.80 1.54
N ARG A 216 22.12 -1.66 0.30
CA ARG A 216 21.88 -2.84 -0.56
C ARG A 216 23.16 -3.64 -0.76
N SER A 217 23.01 -4.90 -1.06
CA SER A 217 24.14 -5.79 -1.34
C SER A 217 24.90 -5.39 -2.62
N PRO A 218 26.11 -5.92 -2.85
CA PRO A 218 26.84 -5.70 -4.10
C PRO A 218 26.09 -6.11 -5.38
N ILE A 219 25.11 -7.01 -5.28
CA ILE A 219 24.25 -7.39 -6.41
C ILE A 219 23.00 -6.51 -6.54
N GLY A 220 22.79 -5.54 -5.62
CA GLY A 220 21.74 -4.52 -5.69
C GLY A 220 20.44 -4.86 -5.02
N LEU A 221 20.37 -5.93 -4.21
CA LEU A 221 19.17 -6.31 -3.44
C LEU A 221 19.26 -5.78 -2.00
N VAL A 222 18.09 -5.50 -1.39
CA VAL A 222 17.93 -5.19 0.03
C VAL A 222 17.51 -6.45 0.79
N GLY A 223 17.83 -6.52 2.08
CA GLY A 223 17.35 -7.57 2.98
C GLY A 223 15.99 -7.22 3.61
N THR A 224 15.45 -8.14 4.40
CA THR A 224 14.16 -7.96 5.06
C THR A 224 14.25 -7.13 6.33
N ASN A 225 15.27 -7.35 7.18
CA ASN A 225 15.38 -6.61 8.45
C ASN A 225 16.77 -5.97 8.63
N ILE A 226 16.77 -4.74 9.12
CA ILE A 226 17.98 -3.94 9.35
C ILE A 226 17.98 -3.35 10.76
N ASN A 227 19.14 -3.29 11.38
CA ASN A 227 19.34 -2.63 12.68
C ASN A 227 19.70 -1.16 12.45
N VAL A 228 18.92 -0.22 12.97
CA VAL A 228 19.08 1.23 12.74
C VAL A 228 20.28 1.83 13.49
N GLU A 229 20.79 1.19 14.54
CA GLU A 229 21.96 1.65 15.25
C GLU A 229 23.26 1.35 14.47
N THR A 230 23.31 0.16 13.86
CA THR A 230 24.53 -0.34 13.23
C THR A 230 24.50 -0.28 11.71
N GLY A 231 23.31 -0.12 11.11
CA GLY A 231 23.09 -0.21 9.67
C GLY A 231 23.31 -1.61 9.09
N LYS A 232 23.36 -2.67 9.90
CA LYS A 232 23.57 -4.05 9.46
C LYS A 232 22.25 -4.78 9.25
N TRP A 233 22.18 -5.52 8.16
CA TRP A 233 21.07 -6.43 7.90
C TRP A 233 21.09 -7.58 8.92
N THR A 234 19.94 -7.82 9.54
CA THR A 234 19.73 -8.93 10.48
C THR A 234 18.99 -10.09 9.84
N ASN A 235 18.31 -9.83 8.71
CA ASN A 235 17.74 -10.84 7.84
C ASN A 235 18.09 -10.47 6.38
N THR A 236 18.77 -11.39 5.67
CA THR A 236 19.28 -11.18 4.32
C THR A 236 18.36 -11.76 3.23
N ASP A 237 17.18 -12.26 3.59
CA ASP A 237 16.18 -12.67 2.60
C ASP A 237 15.63 -11.44 1.87
N SER A 238 15.57 -11.50 0.55
CA SER A 238 15.11 -10.43 -0.33
C SER A 238 13.92 -10.90 -1.15
N HIS A 239 12.87 -10.09 -1.20
CA HIS A 239 11.61 -10.40 -1.87
C HIS A 239 10.83 -9.10 -2.17
N VAL A 240 9.61 -9.23 -2.72
CA VAL A 240 8.70 -8.11 -3.02
C VAL A 240 7.46 -8.12 -2.13
N SER A 241 7.46 -8.95 -1.10
CA SER A 241 6.37 -9.16 -0.15
C SER A 241 6.46 -8.23 1.07
N ALA A 242 5.64 -8.50 2.09
CA ALA A 242 5.60 -7.79 3.37
C ALA A 242 6.99 -7.42 3.91
N GLU A 243 7.13 -6.27 4.56
CA GLU A 243 8.38 -5.70 5.08
C GLU A 243 9.32 -5.08 4.05
N ILE A 244 9.19 -5.41 2.73
CA ILE A 244 9.96 -4.76 1.65
C ILE A 244 9.04 -4.04 0.65
N ASP A 245 7.89 -4.58 0.37
CA ASP A 245 6.89 -4.26 -0.65
C ASP A 245 6.84 -2.78 -1.09
N SER A 246 6.27 -1.93 -0.29
CA SER A 246 6.04 -0.52 -0.58
C SER A 246 7.31 0.33 -0.63
N TYR A 247 8.47 -0.17 -0.18
CA TYR A 247 9.75 0.50 -0.37
C TYR A 247 10.02 0.81 -1.86
N TYR A 248 9.85 -0.18 -2.73
CA TYR A 248 10.06 0.00 -4.16
C TYR A 248 9.00 0.91 -4.80
N GLU A 249 7.75 0.80 -4.35
CA GLU A 249 6.67 1.67 -4.78
C GLU A 249 7.00 3.15 -4.49
N TYR A 250 7.52 3.45 -3.29
CA TYR A 250 7.82 4.82 -2.87
C TYR A 250 9.03 5.40 -3.59
N LEU A 251 10.01 4.60 -4.02
CA LEU A 251 11.07 5.05 -4.93
C LEU A 251 10.46 5.61 -6.24
N LEU A 252 9.54 4.87 -6.86
CA LEU A 252 8.86 5.33 -8.08
C LEU A 252 7.98 6.54 -7.82
N LYS A 253 7.15 6.50 -6.79
CA LYS A 253 6.21 7.59 -6.47
C LYS A 253 6.92 8.88 -6.06
N CYS A 254 8.05 8.80 -5.37
CA CYS A 254 8.92 9.95 -5.07
C CYS A 254 9.37 10.64 -6.36
N SER A 255 9.84 9.87 -7.33
CA SER A 255 10.23 10.41 -8.65
C SER A 255 9.06 11.12 -9.35
N ILE A 256 7.88 10.51 -9.36
CA ILE A 256 6.69 11.05 -10.04
C ILE A 256 6.15 12.30 -9.32
N LEU A 257 6.02 12.25 -7.99
CA LEU A 257 5.35 13.30 -7.22
C LEU A 257 6.23 14.52 -6.96
N PHE A 258 7.53 14.29 -6.75
CA PHE A 258 8.47 15.36 -6.41
C PHE A 258 9.44 15.71 -7.54
N GLY A 259 9.50 14.93 -8.63
CA GLY A 259 10.45 15.08 -9.71
C GLY A 259 11.90 14.79 -9.27
N ASP A 260 12.07 13.95 -8.24
CA ASP A 260 13.37 13.66 -7.64
C ASP A 260 14.14 12.64 -8.50
N ALA A 261 15.27 13.08 -9.06
CA ALA A 261 16.08 12.29 -9.98
C ALA A 261 16.81 11.12 -9.28
N ASP A 262 17.17 11.27 -8.00
CA ASP A 262 17.80 10.18 -7.24
C ASP A 262 16.78 9.05 -7.03
N CYS A 263 15.53 9.36 -6.66
CA CYS A 263 14.45 8.40 -6.53
C CYS A 263 14.23 7.64 -7.84
N GLN A 264 14.25 8.33 -8.98
CA GLN A 264 14.13 7.71 -10.30
C GLN A 264 15.28 6.72 -10.58
N SER A 265 16.51 7.14 -10.32
CA SER A 265 17.69 6.30 -10.51
C SER A 265 17.67 5.07 -9.60
N MET A 266 17.38 5.26 -8.31
CA MET A 266 17.27 4.19 -7.33
C MET A 266 16.18 3.18 -7.72
N TRP A 267 15.01 3.65 -8.20
CA TRP A 267 13.95 2.77 -8.66
C TRP A 267 14.36 1.97 -9.90
N GLN A 268 14.94 2.61 -10.92
CA GLN A 268 15.36 1.95 -12.16
C GLN A 268 16.40 0.86 -11.91
N GLU A 269 17.36 1.12 -11.03
CA GLU A 269 18.36 0.13 -10.65
C GLU A 269 17.71 -1.02 -9.86
N SER A 270 16.88 -0.71 -8.87
CA SER A 270 16.21 -1.72 -8.04
C SER A 270 15.35 -2.67 -8.87
N ILE A 271 14.48 -2.15 -9.75
CA ILE A 271 13.61 -3.00 -10.58
C ILE A 271 14.41 -3.90 -11.52
N THR A 272 15.55 -3.43 -12.02
CA THR A 272 16.46 -4.25 -12.84
C THR A 272 17.01 -5.44 -12.04
N LYS A 273 17.40 -5.21 -10.77
CA LYS A 273 17.94 -6.27 -9.91
C LYS A 273 16.86 -7.23 -9.43
N ILE A 274 15.67 -6.74 -9.11
CA ILE A 274 14.50 -7.55 -8.79
C ILE A 274 14.19 -8.51 -9.95
N ASN A 275 14.08 -7.99 -11.16
CA ASN A 275 13.84 -8.82 -12.35
C ASN A 275 14.97 -9.81 -12.65
N THR A 276 16.21 -9.51 -12.25
CA THR A 276 17.34 -10.41 -12.45
C THR A 276 17.36 -11.56 -11.45
N TYR A 277 17.04 -11.31 -10.19
CA TYR A 277 17.28 -12.26 -9.11
C TYR A 277 16.02 -12.83 -8.47
N LEU A 278 14.89 -12.10 -8.49
CA LEU A 278 13.66 -12.51 -7.85
C LEU A 278 12.59 -13.00 -8.84
N ALA A 279 12.65 -12.56 -10.11
CA ALA A 279 11.74 -13.02 -11.14
C ALA A 279 11.93 -14.52 -11.44
N ASP A 280 10.82 -15.20 -11.68
CA ASP A 280 10.79 -16.61 -12.08
C ASP A 280 9.83 -16.75 -13.26
N GLU A 281 10.33 -17.21 -14.39
CA GLU A 281 9.50 -17.55 -15.55
C GLU A 281 8.99 -18.98 -15.36
N GLY A 282 7.69 -19.15 -15.29
CA GLY A 282 6.95 -20.33 -14.84
C GLY A 282 7.28 -21.73 -15.40
N GLU A 283 8.38 -21.93 -16.16
CA GLU A 283 8.79 -23.24 -16.63
C GLU A 283 9.11 -24.24 -15.50
N ASN A 284 9.55 -23.75 -14.35
CA ASN A 284 9.91 -24.59 -13.22
C ASN A 284 8.75 -24.88 -12.25
N MET A 285 7.70 -24.10 -12.28
CA MET A 285 6.53 -24.28 -11.39
C MET A 285 5.49 -25.24 -11.97
N SER A 286 5.34 -25.33 -13.29
CA SER A 286 4.27 -26.10 -13.94
C SER A 286 4.54 -27.61 -14.04
N LYS A 287 5.75 -28.10 -13.79
CA LYS A 287 6.10 -29.52 -13.97
C LYS A 287 5.62 -30.43 -12.85
N LYS A 288 5.04 -29.94 -11.78
CA LYS A 288 4.75 -30.79 -10.62
C LYS A 288 3.32 -31.22 -10.38
N ASN A 289 2.25 -30.58 -10.86
CA ASN A 289 0.90 -31.02 -10.45
C ASN A 289 -0.33 -30.52 -11.22
N VAL A 290 -0.33 -30.29 -12.51
CA VAL A 290 -1.62 -30.00 -13.19
C VAL A 290 -1.72 -30.71 -14.55
N ASN A 291 -2.75 -31.58 -14.69
CA ASN A 291 -3.20 -32.12 -15.99
C ASN A 291 -3.98 -31.07 -16.79
N GLY A 292 -3.37 -29.96 -17.13
CA GLY A 292 -3.97 -28.89 -17.93
C GLY A 292 -2.97 -28.33 -18.95
N PRO A 293 -3.43 -27.57 -19.96
CA PRO A 293 -2.50 -26.93 -20.89
C PRO A 293 -1.59 -25.98 -20.15
N VAL A 294 -0.27 -26.15 -20.33
CA VAL A 294 0.75 -25.24 -19.77
C VAL A 294 0.55 -23.87 -20.41
N VAL A 295 0.14 -22.87 -19.62
CA VAL A 295 0.18 -21.48 -20.04
C VAL A 295 1.62 -21.02 -19.87
N LEU A 296 2.35 -20.95 -20.98
CA LEU A 296 3.71 -20.43 -21.03
C LEU A 296 3.65 -18.91 -20.80
N GLY A 297 4.42 -18.40 -19.85
CA GLY A 297 4.70 -16.97 -19.72
C GLY A 297 4.07 -16.26 -18.52
N GLU A 298 3.71 -16.94 -17.43
CA GLU A 298 3.38 -16.28 -16.18
C GLU A 298 4.65 -15.87 -15.45
N LEU A 299 4.81 -14.57 -15.22
CA LEU A 299 5.89 -13.99 -14.43
C LEU A 299 5.51 -14.03 -12.94
N TRP A 300 6.34 -14.63 -12.12
CA TRP A 300 6.23 -14.69 -10.68
C TRP A 300 7.49 -14.14 -10.01
N TYR A 301 7.35 -13.65 -8.80
CA TYR A 301 8.47 -13.21 -7.98
C TYR A 301 8.61 -14.12 -6.76
N GLY A 302 9.80 -14.62 -6.52
CA GLY A 302 10.12 -15.44 -5.34
C GLY A 302 11.14 -14.73 -4.46
N HIS A 303 11.72 -15.46 -3.51
CA HIS A 303 12.71 -14.94 -2.57
C HIS A 303 14.12 -15.35 -2.96
N ALA A 304 15.12 -14.53 -2.64
CA ALA A 304 16.53 -14.85 -2.79
C ALA A 304 17.37 -14.25 -1.65
N ASP A 305 18.49 -14.85 -1.31
CA ASP A 305 19.47 -14.21 -0.43
C ASP A 305 20.05 -12.97 -1.11
N MET A 306 19.99 -11.83 -0.43
CA MET A 306 20.39 -10.54 -0.99
C MET A 306 21.85 -10.48 -1.45
N ASN A 307 22.75 -11.25 -0.87
CA ASN A 307 24.19 -11.19 -1.16
C ASN A 307 24.58 -12.08 -2.32
N THR A 308 23.92 -13.22 -2.48
CA THR A 308 24.29 -14.25 -3.46
C THR A 308 23.33 -14.37 -4.63
N GLY A 309 22.09 -13.83 -4.51
CA GLY A 309 21.03 -14.03 -5.48
C GLY A 309 20.49 -15.47 -5.52
N LYS A 310 20.92 -16.34 -4.60
CA LYS A 310 20.46 -17.72 -4.54
C LYS A 310 19.02 -17.78 -4.06
N ARG A 311 18.15 -18.49 -4.79
CA ARG A 311 16.75 -18.69 -4.45
C ARG A 311 16.60 -19.30 -3.06
N THR A 312 15.81 -18.65 -2.20
CA THR A 312 15.48 -19.10 -0.83
C THR A 312 14.06 -19.65 -0.74
N ALA A 313 13.12 -19.07 -1.49
CA ALA A 313 11.75 -19.58 -1.60
C ALA A 313 11.12 -19.29 -2.97
N THR A 314 10.13 -20.12 -3.36
CA THR A 314 9.33 -19.99 -4.59
C THR A 314 7.84 -19.82 -4.28
N THR A 315 7.50 -19.57 -3.01
CA THR A 315 6.11 -19.33 -2.57
C THR A 315 5.73 -17.88 -2.85
N THR A 316 4.48 -17.67 -3.23
CA THR A 316 3.88 -16.35 -3.42
C THR A 316 2.74 -16.18 -2.43
N GLY A 317 2.75 -15.12 -1.66
CA GLY A 317 1.69 -14.73 -0.74
C GLY A 317 0.79 -13.64 -1.32
N ALA A 318 -0.26 -13.27 -0.59
CA ALA A 318 -1.17 -12.20 -1.02
C ALA A 318 -0.47 -10.84 -1.18
N LEU A 319 0.55 -10.56 -0.36
CA LEU A 319 1.31 -9.31 -0.41
C LEU A 319 2.32 -9.26 -1.56
N ASP A 320 2.77 -10.40 -2.09
CA ASP A 320 3.61 -10.43 -3.30
C ASP A 320 2.83 -9.97 -4.54
N ALA A 321 1.51 -10.18 -4.56
CA ALA A 321 0.65 -9.75 -5.66
C ALA A 321 0.46 -8.21 -5.75
N PHE A 322 0.99 -7.46 -4.79
CA PHE A 322 1.06 -6.01 -4.80
C PHE A 322 2.07 -5.49 -5.84
N PHE A 323 3.20 -6.18 -6.04
CA PHE A 323 4.26 -5.82 -6.96
C PHE A 323 3.89 -6.15 -8.41
#